data_4a07c4d67d1d1d86c62886ee862881cb
#
_entry.id   4a07c4d67d1d1d86c62886ee862881cb
#
_cell.length_a   1.000
_cell.length_b   1.000
_cell.length_c   1.000
_cell.angle_alpha   90.00
_cell.angle_beta   90.00
_cell.angle_gamma   90.00
#
_symmetry.space_group_name_H-M   'P 1'
#
loop_
_entity.id
_entity.type
_entity.pdbx_description
1 polymer ?
#
loop_
_entity_poly.entity_id
_entity_poly.type
_entity_poly.pdbx_seq_one_letter_code
_entity_poly.pdbx_strand_id
1 'polypeptide(L)'
;KASSLTFHDYVVALGLLPTDDGRIPMSDGAGIVTAVGDNVHNFAVGDKVLSHFFPHWAEGAASFAKIQGIPGDNVDGFAARTVTMPGAAFSPMPANLDFEQAATLTCAGLTAWRALMVETHLRPGDWVLVQGSGGVSLFALQFAKMMGCRVIATSSSDEKLQRLESLGADQL
;
A
#
# COMPACT_ATOMS: atom_id res chain seq x y z
N LYS A 1 0.48 15.02 3.45
CA LYS A 1 1.04 14.96 4.81
C LYS A 1 2.18 13.96 4.90
N ALA A 2 1.99 12.73 4.46
CA ALA A 2 2.99 11.68 4.44
C ALA A 2 2.96 10.90 3.12
N SER A 3 4.07 10.26 2.79
CA SER A 3 4.24 9.36 1.66
C SER A 3 5.07 8.15 2.13
N SER A 4 4.85 6.99 1.55
CA SER A 4 5.57 5.76 1.89
C SER A 4 6.38 5.28 0.69
N LEU A 5 7.66 5.00 0.92
CA LEU A 5 8.55 4.43 -0.09
C LEU A 5 8.26 2.93 -0.24
N THR A 6 7.93 2.51 -1.45
CA THR A 6 7.68 1.11 -1.78
C THR A 6 8.82 0.53 -2.64
N PHE A 7 8.81 -0.79 -2.81
CA PHE A 7 9.75 -1.43 -3.75
C PHE A 7 9.52 -0.97 -5.19
N HIS A 8 8.27 -0.66 -5.55
CA HIS A 8 7.93 -0.12 -6.87
C HIS A 8 8.64 1.23 -7.13
N ASP A 9 8.58 2.14 -6.16
CA ASP A 9 9.25 3.44 -6.28
C ASP A 9 10.77 3.30 -6.45
N TYR A 10 11.37 2.32 -5.76
CA TYR A 10 12.80 2.01 -5.89
C TYR A 10 13.13 1.50 -7.31
N VAL A 11 12.31 0.62 -7.87
CA VAL A 11 12.48 0.09 -9.24
C VAL A 11 12.34 1.20 -10.29
N VAL A 12 11.38 2.11 -10.10
CA VAL A 12 11.22 3.31 -10.95
C VAL A 12 12.45 4.22 -10.86
N ALA A 13 12.92 4.51 -9.64
CA ALA A 13 14.08 5.36 -9.42
C ALA A 13 15.38 4.80 -10.01
N LEU A 14 15.51 3.48 -10.12
CA LEU A 14 16.62 2.81 -10.82
C LEU A 14 16.51 2.83 -12.33
N GLY A 15 15.42 3.35 -12.90
CA GLY A 15 15.17 3.36 -14.34
C GLY A 15 14.85 1.97 -14.93
N LEU A 16 14.42 1.01 -14.09
CA LEU A 16 14.04 -0.34 -14.53
C LEU A 16 12.61 -0.36 -15.10
N LEU A 17 11.82 0.65 -14.80
CA LEU A 17 10.54 0.93 -15.45
C LEU A 17 10.66 2.23 -16.26
N PRO A 18 10.16 2.26 -17.50
CA PRO A 18 10.17 3.49 -18.31
C PRO A 18 9.36 4.58 -17.63
N THR A 19 9.97 5.71 -17.38
CA THR A 19 9.35 6.87 -16.74
C THR A 19 9.96 8.16 -17.34
N ASP A 20 9.15 9.20 -17.48
CA ASP A 20 9.60 10.47 -18.03
C ASP A 20 10.53 11.20 -17.05
N ASP A 21 11.52 11.90 -17.59
CA ASP A 21 12.39 12.77 -16.80
C ASP A 21 11.58 13.85 -16.07
N GLY A 22 11.94 14.07 -14.80
CA GLY A 22 11.24 15.05 -13.95
C GLY A 22 9.95 14.55 -13.30
N ARG A 23 9.61 13.27 -13.45
CA ARG A 23 8.47 12.65 -12.78
C ARG A 23 8.57 12.83 -11.26
N ILE A 24 7.51 13.33 -10.63
CA ILE A 24 7.41 13.37 -9.16
C ILE A 24 7.20 11.93 -8.66
N PRO A 25 8.09 11.39 -7.82
CA PRO A 25 8.02 10.00 -7.40
C PRO A 25 6.98 9.76 -6.31
N MET A 26 6.89 8.53 -5.81
CA MET A 26 6.09 7.98 -4.71
C MET A 26 4.66 7.64 -5.13
N SER A 27 4.37 6.33 -5.05
CA SER A 27 3.05 5.79 -5.38
C SER A 27 2.03 5.90 -4.25
N ASP A 28 2.51 5.95 -3.02
CA ASP A 28 1.68 5.93 -1.82
C ASP A 28 1.66 7.27 -1.11
N GLY A 29 0.47 7.72 -0.69
CA GLY A 29 0.33 8.98 0.00
C GLY A 29 -0.89 9.04 0.93
N ALA A 30 -0.76 9.84 1.99
CA ALA A 30 -1.85 10.19 2.89
C ALA A 30 -1.86 11.70 3.16
N GLY A 31 -3.04 12.30 3.19
CA GLY A 31 -3.14 13.76 3.29
C GLY A 31 -4.51 14.25 3.70
N ILE A 32 -4.69 15.56 3.53
CA ILE A 32 -5.93 16.27 3.82
C ILE A 32 -6.42 16.91 2.53
N VAL A 33 -7.69 16.75 2.24
CA VAL A 33 -8.37 17.42 1.13
C VAL A 33 -8.36 18.92 1.35
N THR A 34 -7.79 19.69 0.44
CA THR A 34 -7.70 21.15 0.51
C THR A 34 -8.66 21.85 -0.45
N ALA A 35 -9.06 21.15 -1.51
CA ALA A 35 -10.07 21.63 -2.48
C ALA A 35 -10.74 20.41 -3.12
N VAL A 36 -11.97 20.59 -3.56
CA VAL A 36 -12.74 19.61 -4.34
C VAL A 36 -13.30 20.27 -5.59
N GLY A 37 -13.35 19.53 -6.70
CA GLY A 37 -14.01 19.96 -7.92
C GLY A 37 -15.54 19.83 -7.80
N ASP A 38 -16.26 20.51 -8.68
CA ASP A 38 -17.75 20.62 -8.63
C ASP A 38 -18.47 19.25 -8.68
N ASN A 39 -17.84 18.25 -9.30
CA ASN A 39 -18.42 16.91 -9.46
C ASN A 39 -17.92 15.89 -8.42
N VAL A 40 -17.19 16.32 -7.39
CA VAL A 40 -16.74 15.45 -6.29
C VAL A 40 -17.74 15.55 -5.14
N HIS A 41 -18.42 14.44 -4.86
CA HIS A 41 -19.47 14.37 -3.84
C HIS A 41 -19.14 13.43 -2.68
N ASN A 42 -18.05 12.69 -2.78
CA ASN A 42 -17.62 11.70 -1.79
C ASN A 42 -16.59 12.24 -0.79
N PHE A 43 -16.09 13.46 -0.98
CA PHE A 43 -15.14 14.12 -0.09
C PHE A 43 -15.48 15.59 0.10
N ALA A 44 -15.06 16.14 1.24
CA ALA A 44 -15.12 17.56 1.58
C ALA A 44 -13.73 18.08 1.97
N VAL A 45 -13.55 19.40 1.91
CA VAL A 45 -12.35 20.07 2.43
C VAL A 45 -12.18 19.75 3.91
N GLY A 46 -10.99 19.29 4.30
CA GLY A 46 -10.69 18.86 5.66
C GLY A 46 -10.67 17.34 5.86
N ASP A 47 -11.25 16.58 4.94
CA ASP A 47 -11.24 15.12 5.02
C ASP A 47 -9.82 14.56 4.95
N LYS A 48 -9.56 13.54 5.76
CA LYS A 48 -8.31 12.78 5.74
C LYS A 48 -8.44 11.62 4.78
N VAL A 49 -7.48 11.50 3.86
CA VAL A 49 -7.52 10.51 2.77
C VAL A 49 -6.18 9.80 2.60
N LEU A 50 -6.24 8.60 2.05
CA LEU A 50 -5.09 7.86 1.52
C LEU A 50 -5.28 7.59 0.03
N SER A 51 -4.20 7.49 -0.71
CA SER A 51 -4.19 7.28 -2.15
C SER A 51 -4.53 5.83 -2.53
N HIS A 52 -4.88 5.61 -3.80
CA HIS A 52 -4.90 4.29 -4.41
C HIS A 52 -3.65 4.09 -5.28
N PHE A 53 -3.07 2.89 -5.24
CA PHE A 53 -1.97 2.52 -6.14
C PHE A 53 -2.44 2.43 -7.60
N PHE A 54 -3.66 1.90 -7.81
CA PHE A 54 -4.32 1.87 -9.11
C PHE A 54 -5.55 2.77 -9.10
N PRO A 55 -5.42 4.06 -9.43
CA PRO A 55 -6.50 5.05 -9.30
C PRO A 55 -7.72 4.77 -10.18
N HIS A 56 -7.56 3.96 -11.23
CA HIS A 56 -8.63 3.58 -12.16
C HIS A 56 -9.24 2.20 -11.88
N TRP A 57 -8.79 1.50 -10.84
CA TRP A 57 -9.33 0.19 -10.47
C TRP A 57 -10.23 0.27 -9.24
N ALA A 58 -11.49 0.65 -9.46
CA ALA A 58 -12.48 0.72 -8.38
C ALA A 58 -13.03 -0.66 -7.99
N GLU A 59 -13.24 -1.59 -8.96
CA GLU A 59 -13.86 -2.88 -8.71
C GLU A 59 -13.60 -3.92 -9.81
N GLY A 60 -13.97 -5.17 -9.53
CA GLY A 60 -13.98 -6.28 -10.49
C GLY A 60 -12.60 -6.78 -10.89
N ALA A 61 -12.54 -7.56 -11.97
CA ALA A 61 -11.30 -8.15 -12.45
C ALA A 61 -10.33 -7.11 -12.99
N ALA A 62 -9.03 -7.44 -12.95
CA ALA A 62 -7.97 -6.61 -13.52
C ALA A 62 -8.14 -6.46 -15.04
N SER A 63 -7.82 -5.28 -15.56
CA SER A 63 -7.70 -5.04 -17.00
C SER A 63 -6.59 -4.03 -17.24
N PHE A 64 -6.08 -3.98 -18.47
CA PHE A 64 -5.00 -3.05 -18.83
C PHE A 64 -5.35 -1.60 -18.51
N ALA A 65 -6.58 -1.17 -18.81
CA ALA A 65 -7.03 0.20 -18.52
C ALA A 65 -7.06 0.52 -17.03
N LYS A 66 -7.40 -0.45 -16.16
CA LYS A 66 -7.51 -0.25 -14.72
C LYS A 66 -6.16 -0.13 -14.00
N ILE A 67 -5.12 -0.76 -14.55
CA ILE A 67 -3.78 -0.75 -13.96
C ILE A 67 -2.89 0.41 -14.46
N GLN A 68 -3.44 1.31 -15.26
CA GLN A 68 -2.74 2.50 -15.73
C GLN A 68 -2.80 3.64 -14.72
N GLY A 69 -1.96 4.65 -14.92
CA GLY A 69 -1.97 5.87 -14.12
C GLY A 69 -1.40 5.70 -12.71
N ILE A 70 -0.46 4.79 -12.53
CA ILE A 70 0.23 4.58 -11.25
C ILE A 70 0.98 5.86 -10.86
N PRO A 71 0.69 6.46 -9.69
CA PRO A 71 1.40 7.65 -9.22
C PRO A 71 2.90 7.35 -9.02
N GLY A 72 3.74 8.30 -9.39
CA GLY A 72 5.19 8.15 -9.29
C GLY A 72 5.84 7.38 -10.44
N ASP A 73 5.04 6.80 -11.33
CA ASP A 73 5.46 6.05 -12.51
C ASP A 73 4.81 6.65 -13.76
N ASN A 74 3.55 6.32 -14.03
CA ASN A 74 2.86 6.78 -15.25
C ASN A 74 2.37 8.23 -15.14
N VAL A 75 2.08 8.70 -13.91
CA VAL A 75 1.68 10.08 -13.58
C VAL A 75 2.47 10.57 -12.37
N ASP A 76 2.43 11.87 -12.10
CA ASP A 76 3.08 12.45 -10.93
C ASP A 76 2.57 11.86 -9.63
N GLY A 77 3.50 11.56 -8.73
CA GLY A 77 3.26 10.88 -7.46
C GLY A 77 3.13 11.81 -6.26
N PHE A 78 3.30 11.23 -5.09
CA PHE A 78 2.97 11.87 -3.82
C PHE A 78 4.17 12.54 -3.10
N ALA A 79 5.36 12.59 -3.70
CA ALA A 79 6.49 13.38 -3.19
C ALA A 79 6.29 14.89 -3.47
N ALA A 80 5.10 15.40 -3.22
CA ALA A 80 4.71 16.78 -3.48
C ALA A 80 3.91 17.36 -2.31
N ARG A 81 3.89 18.69 -2.19
CA ARG A 81 3.07 19.37 -1.18
C ARG A 81 1.58 19.21 -1.43
N THR A 82 1.20 19.25 -2.68
CA THR A 82 -0.20 19.17 -3.12
C THR A 82 -0.25 18.31 -4.37
N VAL A 83 -1.24 17.44 -4.42
CA VAL A 83 -1.52 16.56 -5.55
C VAL A 83 -2.98 16.75 -5.95
N THR A 84 -3.24 16.83 -7.25
CA THR A 84 -4.60 16.91 -7.80
C THR A 84 -4.86 15.64 -8.60
N MET A 85 -5.86 14.87 -8.20
CA MET A 85 -6.25 13.62 -8.84
C MET A 85 -7.77 13.44 -8.78
N PRO A 86 -8.35 12.54 -9.60
CA PRO A 86 -9.77 12.19 -9.49
C PRO A 86 -10.15 11.74 -8.09
N GLY A 87 -11.34 12.09 -7.61
CA GLY A 87 -11.83 11.68 -6.29
C GLY A 87 -11.83 10.16 -6.08
N ALA A 88 -12.01 9.38 -7.15
CA ALA A 88 -11.93 7.91 -7.13
C ALA A 88 -10.50 7.37 -6.86
N ALA A 89 -9.48 8.21 -6.92
CA ALA A 89 -8.09 7.83 -6.61
C ALA A 89 -7.79 7.83 -5.10
N PHE A 90 -8.78 8.09 -4.27
CA PHE A 90 -8.62 8.20 -2.81
C PHE A 90 -9.66 7.39 -2.05
N SER A 91 -9.28 6.96 -0.85
CA SER A 91 -10.18 6.41 0.17
C SER A 91 -10.10 7.23 1.45
N PRO A 92 -11.17 7.23 2.29
CA PRO A 92 -11.07 7.78 3.62
C PRO A 92 -9.97 7.12 4.43
N MET A 93 -9.19 7.92 5.14
CA MET A 93 -8.13 7.42 6.02
C MET A 93 -8.75 6.80 7.29
N PRO A 94 -8.26 5.63 7.76
CA PRO A 94 -8.68 5.06 9.04
C PRO A 94 -8.45 6.05 10.19
N ALA A 95 -9.46 6.22 11.04
CA ALA A 95 -9.44 7.23 12.12
C ALA A 95 -8.41 6.96 13.22
N ASN A 96 -8.00 5.70 13.37
CA ASN A 96 -7.05 5.23 14.40
C ASN A 96 -5.59 5.26 13.96
N LEU A 97 -5.30 5.72 12.74
CA LEU A 97 -3.94 5.82 12.21
C LEU A 97 -3.51 7.28 12.06
N ASP A 98 -2.23 7.54 12.18
CA ASP A 98 -1.63 8.78 11.72
C ASP A 98 -1.33 8.74 10.20
N PHE A 99 -0.87 9.85 9.63
CA PHE A 99 -0.64 9.94 8.18
C PHE A 99 0.51 9.05 7.72
N GLU A 100 1.53 8.86 8.53
CA GLU A 100 2.69 8.04 8.22
C GLU A 100 2.30 6.56 8.17
N GLN A 101 1.55 6.10 9.16
CA GLN A 101 0.99 4.75 9.19
C GLN A 101 0.02 4.52 8.03
N ALA A 102 -0.92 5.45 7.80
CA ALA A 102 -1.93 5.32 6.75
C ALA A 102 -1.30 5.25 5.35
N ALA A 103 -0.26 6.04 5.08
CA ALA A 103 0.43 6.02 3.80
C ALA A 103 1.02 4.64 3.45
N THR A 104 1.36 3.80 4.43
CA THR A 104 1.91 2.45 4.19
C THR A 104 0.86 1.43 3.74
N LEU A 105 -0.43 1.72 3.89
CA LEU A 105 -1.51 0.78 3.58
C LEU A 105 -1.75 0.60 2.10
N THR A 106 -1.51 1.63 1.29
CA THR A 106 -1.94 1.72 -0.10
C THR A 106 -1.39 0.59 -0.97
N CYS A 107 -0.08 0.42 -1.02
CA CYS A 107 0.55 -0.65 -1.80
C CYS A 107 0.73 -1.91 -0.94
N ALA A 108 1.54 -1.83 0.09
CA ALA A 108 1.98 -3.01 0.85
C ALA A 108 0.85 -3.64 1.67
N GLY A 109 0.04 -2.84 2.37
CA GLY A 109 -1.07 -3.33 3.18
C GLY A 109 -2.15 -3.98 2.32
N LEU A 110 -2.60 -3.30 1.26
CA LEU A 110 -3.63 -3.84 0.36
C LEU A 110 -3.16 -5.10 -0.37
N THR A 111 -1.89 -5.15 -0.80
CA THR A 111 -1.32 -6.35 -1.44
C THR A 111 -1.39 -7.56 -0.51
N ALA A 112 -0.95 -7.42 0.72
CA ALA A 112 -1.00 -8.50 1.70
C ALA A 112 -2.45 -8.90 2.04
N TRP A 113 -3.33 -7.93 2.24
CA TRP A 113 -4.75 -8.18 2.49
C TRP A 113 -5.40 -8.97 1.35
N ARG A 114 -5.23 -8.50 0.13
CA ARG A 114 -5.80 -9.17 -1.04
C ARG A 114 -5.30 -10.60 -1.18
N ALA A 115 -4.00 -10.83 -1.06
CA ALA A 115 -3.39 -12.15 -1.16
C ALA A 115 -4.01 -13.14 -0.15
N LEU A 116 -4.16 -12.72 1.11
CA LEU A 116 -4.59 -13.58 2.19
C LEU A 116 -6.12 -13.71 2.30
N MET A 117 -6.86 -12.61 2.10
CA MET A 117 -8.28 -12.56 2.39
C MET A 117 -9.16 -12.78 1.16
N VAL A 118 -8.68 -12.40 -0.03
CA VAL A 118 -9.46 -12.47 -1.26
C VAL A 118 -9.07 -13.67 -2.11
N GLU A 119 -7.77 -13.87 -2.32
CA GLU A 119 -7.29 -14.91 -3.25
C GLU A 119 -7.14 -16.28 -2.59
N THR A 120 -6.82 -16.36 -1.28
CA THR A 120 -6.51 -17.63 -0.60
C THR A 120 -7.62 -18.17 0.30
N HIS A 121 -8.58 -17.36 0.73
CA HIS A 121 -9.63 -17.74 1.70
C HIS A 121 -9.07 -18.35 2.99
N LEU A 122 -8.12 -17.67 3.59
CA LEU A 122 -7.40 -18.07 4.78
C LEU A 122 -8.32 -18.43 5.96
N ARG A 123 -8.00 -19.50 6.70
CA ARG A 123 -8.76 -19.97 7.85
C ARG A 123 -7.90 -19.99 9.11
N PRO A 124 -8.50 -19.80 10.31
CA PRO A 124 -7.78 -19.98 11.56
C PRO A 124 -7.10 -21.36 11.63
N GLY A 125 -5.83 -21.37 12.04
CA GLY A 125 -5.00 -22.58 12.10
C GLY A 125 -4.20 -22.90 10.83
N ASP A 126 -4.50 -22.27 9.70
CA ASP A 126 -3.69 -22.41 8.48
C ASP A 126 -2.25 -21.91 8.69
N TRP A 127 -1.33 -22.44 7.89
CA TRP A 127 0.04 -21.98 7.84
C TRP A 127 0.24 -20.99 6.70
N VAL A 128 0.87 -19.86 7.01
CA VAL A 128 1.26 -18.83 6.04
C VAL A 128 2.78 -18.71 6.03
N LEU A 129 3.38 -18.86 4.85
CA LEU A 129 4.80 -18.58 4.64
C LEU A 129 4.96 -17.14 4.15
N VAL A 130 5.72 -16.33 4.88
CA VAL A 130 6.14 -14.99 4.45
C VAL A 130 7.64 -15.00 4.13
N GLN A 131 7.98 -14.51 2.94
CA GLN A 131 9.34 -14.46 2.46
C GLN A 131 9.91 -13.05 2.54
N GLY A 132 10.95 -12.89 3.34
CA GLY A 132 11.58 -11.60 3.58
C GLY A 132 10.89 -10.77 4.68
N SER A 133 11.43 -9.58 4.93
CA SER A 133 10.99 -8.63 5.98
C SER A 133 10.59 -7.27 5.42
N GLY A 134 10.15 -7.23 4.15
CA GLY A 134 9.62 -6.02 3.52
C GLY A 134 8.17 -5.71 3.93
N GLY A 135 7.65 -4.58 3.49
CA GLY A 135 6.31 -4.09 3.88
C GLY A 135 5.19 -5.11 3.68
N VAL A 136 5.11 -5.75 2.50
CA VAL A 136 4.10 -6.78 2.21
C VAL A 136 4.20 -7.96 3.18
N SER A 137 5.42 -8.46 3.45
CA SER A 137 5.63 -9.58 4.36
C SER A 137 5.26 -9.24 5.81
N LEU A 138 5.56 -8.02 6.26
CA LEU A 138 5.19 -7.54 7.60
C LEU A 138 3.67 -7.42 7.75
N PHE A 139 2.97 -6.87 6.76
CA PHE A 139 1.51 -6.82 6.76
C PHE A 139 0.90 -8.22 6.69
N ALA A 140 1.44 -9.11 5.84
CA ALA A 140 0.96 -10.48 5.73
C ALA A 140 1.09 -11.25 7.05
N LEU A 141 2.22 -11.10 7.75
CA LEU A 141 2.42 -11.67 9.08
C LEU A 141 1.34 -11.17 10.05
N GLN A 142 1.16 -9.85 10.14
CA GLN A 142 0.19 -9.25 11.07
C GLN A 142 -1.24 -9.69 10.75
N PHE A 143 -1.65 -9.68 9.48
CA PHE A 143 -2.98 -10.13 9.06
C PHE A 143 -3.19 -11.62 9.31
N ALA A 144 -2.20 -12.47 9.02
CA ALA A 144 -2.29 -13.90 9.30
C ALA A 144 -2.44 -14.16 10.82
N LYS A 145 -1.66 -13.48 11.66
CA LYS A 145 -1.80 -13.60 13.11
C LYS A 145 -3.15 -13.09 13.61
N MET A 146 -3.65 -11.98 13.08
CA MET A 146 -4.99 -11.46 13.40
C MET A 146 -6.10 -12.47 13.07
N MET A 147 -5.92 -13.26 12.00
CA MET A 147 -6.86 -14.31 11.59
C MET A 147 -6.69 -15.63 12.35
N GLY A 148 -5.77 -15.71 13.31
CA GLY A 148 -5.52 -16.93 14.08
C GLY A 148 -4.70 -17.99 13.32
N CYS A 149 -3.96 -17.58 12.29
CA CYS A 149 -3.07 -18.47 11.54
C CYS A 149 -1.70 -18.60 12.19
N ARG A 150 -0.95 -19.61 11.75
CA ARG A 150 0.46 -19.81 12.08
C ARG A 150 1.32 -19.23 10.97
N VAL A 151 2.46 -18.62 11.31
CA VAL A 151 3.33 -17.96 10.35
C VAL A 151 4.74 -18.53 10.40
N ILE A 152 5.23 -18.95 9.24
CA ILE A 152 6.64 -19.21 9.00
C ILE A 152 7.21 -17.98 8.32
N ALA A 153 8.28 -17.41 8.86
CA ALA A 153 8.93 -16.25 8.26
C ALA A 153 10.37 -16.55 7.87
N THR A 154 10.81 -16.03 6.73
CA THR A 154 12.21 -16.14 6.30
C THR A 154 12.84 -14.77 6.15
N SER A 155 14.14 -14.66 6.37
CA SER A 155 14.91 -13.45 6.12
C SER A 155 16.37 -13.77 5.85
N SER A 156 17.10 -12.79 5.32
CA SER A 156 18.53 -12.88 5.02
C SER A 156 19.44 -12.53 6.21
N SER A 157 18.88 -12.14 7.37
CA SER A 157 19.67 -11.81 8.57
C SER A 157 18.95 -12.22 9.84
N ASP A 158 19.73 -12.65 10.84
CA ASP A 158 19.22 -13.09 12.14
C ASP A 158 18.55 -11.93 12.91
N GLU A 159 19.06 -10.72 12.79
CA GLU A 159 18.43 -9.53 13.39
C GLU A 159 16.99 -9.32 12.89
N LYS A 160 16.79 -9.46 11.57
CA LYS A 160 15.46 -9.34 10.96
C LYS A 160 14.56 -10.52 11.35
N LEU A 161 15.12 -11.73 11.48
CA LEU A 161 14.37 -12.90 11.97
C LEU A 161 13.88 -12.68 13.40
N GLN A 162 14.73 -12.20 14.31
CA GLN A 162 14.32 -11.85 15.68
C GLN A 162 13.18 -10.82 15.72
N ARG A 163 13.21 -9.84 14.81
CA ARG A 163 12.12 -8.87 14.69
C ARG A 163 10.83 -9.52 14.19
N LEU A 164 10.89 -10.43 13.21
CA LEU A 164 9.72 -11.17 12.73
C LEU A 164 9.14 -12.06 13.83
N GLU A 165 9.98 -12.71 14.63
CA GLU A 165 9.57 -13.48 15.80
C GLU A 165 8.85 -12.60 16.84
N SER A 166 9.41 -11.42 17.16
CA SER A 166 8.79 -10.46 18.08
C SER A 166 7.44 -9.92 17.58
N LEU A 167 7.19 -9.96 16.28
CA LEU A 167 5.91 -9.61 15.65
C LEU A 167 4.93 -10.78 15.56
N GLY A 168 5.32 -11.98 16.04
CA GLY A 168 4.46 -13.13 16.18
C GLY A 168 4.67 -14.24 15.16
N ALA A 169 5.77 -14.28 14.42
CA ALA A 169 6.12 -15.44 13.61
C ALA A 169 6.30 -16.67 14.52
N ASP A 170 5.69 -17.79 14.13
CA ASP A 170 5.72 -19.03 14.93
C ASP A 170 6.94 -19.89 14.61
N GLN A 171 7.49 -19.73 13.41
CA GLN A 171 8.74 -20.39 12.94
C GLN A 171 9.55 -19.43 12.04
N LEU A 172 10.85 -19.64 12.02
CA LEU A 172 11.81 -18.84 11.27
C LEU A 172 12.63 -19.71 10.32
#